data_1aa8b0bd1ac594bf265e63b038ebf443
#
_entry.id   1aa8b0bd1ac594bf265e63b038ebf443
#
_cell.length_a   1.000
_cell.length_b   1.000
_cell.length_c   1.000
_cell.angle_alpha   90.00
_cell.angle_beta   90.00
_cell.angle_gamma   90.00
#
_symmetry.space_group_name_H-M   'P 1'
#
loop_
_entity.id
_entity.type
_entity.pdbx_description
1 polymer ?
#
loop_
_entity_poly.entity_id
_entity_poly.type
_entity_poly.pdbx_seq_one_letter_code
_entity_poly.pdbx_strand_id
1 'polypeptide(L)'
;MKILDRYIDQLLEKSSPSRPIWNIEKIRQGAKPSWNYMDGCMINAILELYHITQKEEYLDFADRFIDYFVEEDGSIHSYDPKEHNLDNVNTGKTLFDLYDLTGKEKYRLAIDLVYSQLKTQPRTSTGNFWHKEIYPNQIWLDGLYMAQPFYMQYEVTYNNSTNCKDCYQQFVNVYNLMRDLRNGLYYHAYDDSRTSFWCDKVTGLSDNFWLRALGWYAMALIDTMEVMPEETLGSEKKEMNRIYKELIDSMLPYQDEETGMWYQVVNRGGIHPNYLETSGSAIFAYAIMKSVRLGFLDGSYFAYGKKAFEGICRTYLSEENGELQLGGICLVAGLGNKEMREGTFDYYMREPIVKNEAKGVAPLILAYIELM
;
A
#
# COMPACT_ATOMS: atom_id res chain seq x y z
N MET A 1 -18.28 -9.41 -12.11
CA MET A 1 -17.03 -9.74 -12.84
C MET A 1 -16.92 -8.94 -14.14
N LYS A 2 -17.71 -9.18 -15.17
CA LYS A 2 -17.62 -8.42 -16.47
C LYS A 2 -17.58 -6.88 -16.37
N ILE A 3 -18.17 -6.28 -15.35
CA ILE A 3 -18.16 -4.82 -15.17
C ILE A 3 -16.78 -4.32 -14.72
N LEU A 4 -16.06 -5.09 -13.93
CA LEU A 4 -14.69 -4.74 -13.53
C LEU A 4 -13.69 -4.93 -14.67
N ASP A 5 -13.85 -5.96 -15.51
CA ASP A 5 -13.02 -6.09 -16.72
C ASP A 5 -13.18 -4.83 -17.59
N ARG A 6 -14.43 -4.40 -17.87
CA ARG A 6 -14.71 -3.16 -18.60
C ARG A 6 -14.10 -1.93 -17.92
N TYR A 7 -14.13 -1.86 -16.60
CA TYR A 7 -13.56 -0.75 -15.86
C TYR A 7 -12.04 -0.69 -15.99
N ILE A 8 -11.39 -1.85 -15.88
CA ILE A 8 -9.94 -1.97 -16.06
C ILE A 8 -9.54 -1.59 -17.47
N ASP A 9 -10.21 -2.16 -18.49
CA ASP A 9 -9.96 -1.83 -19.91
C ASP A 9 -10.10 -0.33 -20.16
N GLN A 10 -11.16 0.29 -19.64
CA GLN A 10 -11.38 1.75 -19.74
C GLN A 10 -10.23 2.56 -19.11
N LEU A 11 -9.69 2.12 -17.96
CA LEU A 11 -8.57 2.80 -17.32
C LEU A 11 -7.29 2.69 -18.14
N LEU A 12 -7.00 1.51 -18.71
CA LEU A 12 -5.81 1.28 -19.52
C LEU A 12 -5.87 2.04 -20.86
N GLU A 13 -7.00 1.98 -21.57
CA GLU A 13 -7.21 2.69 -22.83
C GLU A 13 -7.01 4.21 -22.71
N LYS A 14 -7.41 4.78 -21.56
CA LYS A 14 -7.35 6.24 -21.32
C LYS A 14 -6.05 6.70 -20.66
N SER A 15 -5.17 5.78 -20.27
CA SER A 15 -3.94 6.09 -19.55
C SER A 15 -2.69 5.92 -20.40
N SER A 16 -1.72 6.76 -20.12
CA SER A 16 -0.35 6.62 -20.62
C SER A 16 0.64 6.97 -19.51
N PRO A 17 1.93 6.60 -19.62
CA PRO A 17 2.94 6.98 -18.62
C PRO A 17 3.01 8.49 -18.37
N SER A 18 2.77 9.30 -19.40
CA SER A 18 2.76 10.76 -19.31
C SER A 18 1.44 11.34 -18.75
N ARG A 19 0.36 10.55 -18.75
CA ARG A 19 -0.97 10.98 -18.31
C ARG A 19 -1.81 9.80 -17.79
N PRO A 20 -1.46 9.21 -16.65
CA PRO A 20 -2.28 8.17 -16.05
C PRO A 20 -3.53 8.80 -15.43
N ILE A 21 -4.73 8.35 -15.87
CA ILE A 21 -6.00 8.97 -15.42
C ILE A 21 -6.35 8.61 -13.96
N TRP A 22 -5.71 7.60 -13.40
CA TRP A 22 -5.88 7.18 -12.00
C TRP A 22 -5.04 7.99 -11.00
N ASN A 23 -4.10 8.82 -11.45
CA ASN A 23 -3.26 9.62 -10.57
C ASN A 23 -3.91 11.00 -10.32
N ILE A 24 -5.07 10.95 -9.63
CA ILE A 24 -5.92 12.12 -9.38
C ILE A 24 -5.18 13.19 -8.59
N GLU A 25 -4.33 12.78 -7.65
CA GLU A 25 -3.53 13.70 -6.84
C GLU A 25 -2.62 14.57 -7.73
N LYS A 26 -1.85 13.95 -8.63
CA LYS A 26 -0.97 14.67 -9.56
C LYS A 26 -1.74 15.48 -10.60
N ILE A 27 -2.84 14.95 -11.11
CA ILE A 27 -3.71 15.66 -12.06
C ILE A 27 -4.24 16.94 -11.42
N ARG A 28 -4.73 16.90 -10.20
CA ARG A 28 -5.24 18.08 -9.47
C ARG A 28 -4.16 19.11 -9.18
N GLN A 29 -2.92 18.67 -8.98
CA GLN A 29 -1.77 19.54 -8.78
C GLN A 29 -1.20 20.12 -10.06
N GLY A 30 -1.64 19.65 -11.24
CA GLY A 30 -1.02 19.98 -12.53
C GLY A 30 0.45 19.53 -12.61
N ALA A 31 0.81 18.50 -11.87
CA ALA A 31 2.19 18.02 -11.76
C ALA A 31 2.62 17.28 -13.03
N LYS A 32 3.92 17.35 -13.34
CA LYS A 32 4.51 16.55 -14.42
C LYS A 32 4.56 15.06 -14.01
N PRO A 33 4.57 14.13 -14.99
CA PRO A 33 4.81 12.72 -14.75
C PRO A 33 6.11 12.55 -13.96
N SER A 34 6.09 11.65 -12.99
CA SER A 34 7.26 11.33 -12.17
C SER A 34 7.13 9.95 -11.59
N TRP A 35 8.24 9.31 -11.28
CA TRP A 35 8.28 8.09 -10.49
C TRP A 35 7.55 8.28 -9.16
N ASN A 36 6.56 7.45 -8.85
CA ASN A 36 5.74 7.58 -7.64
C ASN A 36 5.01 6.29 -7.30
N TYR A 37 4.66 6.10 -6.02
CA TYR A 37 4.02 4.88 -5.54
C TYR A 37 2.60 4.63 -6.06
N MET A 38 1.85 5.67 -6.39
CA MET A 38 0.48 5.52 -6.87
C MET A 38 0.45 4.77 -8.21
N ASP A 39 1.33 5.19 -9.12
CA ASP A 39 1.51 4.49 -10.39
C ASP A 39 2.12 3.10 -10.16
N GLY A 40 3.05 2.96 -9.21
CA GLY A 40 3.60 1.67 -8.81
C GLY A 40 2.55 0.67 -8.34
N CYS A 41 1.59 1.10 -7.51
CA CYS A 41 0.49 0.26 -7.07
C CYS A 41 -0.38 -0.22 -8.24
N MET A 42 -0.67 0.68 -9.20
CA MET A 42 -1.47 0.33 -10.38
C MET A 42 -0.73 -0.66 -11.28
N ILE A 43 0.54 -0.40 -11.58
CA ILE A 43 1.33 -1.29 -12.44
C ILE A 43 1.53 -2.66 -11.78
N ASN A 44 1.74 -2.71 -10.46
CA ASN A 44 1.77 -3.98 -9.73
C ASN A 44 0.45 -4.75 -9.89
N ALA A 45 -0.70 -4.10 -9.74
CA ALA A 45 -2.00 -4.75 -9.92
C ALA A 45 -2.23 -5.23 -11.36
N ILE A 46 -1.71 -4.53 -12.37
CA ILE A 46 -1.76 -4.93 -13.78
C ILE A 46 -0.86 -6.13 -14.06
N LEU A 47 0.33 -6.20 -13.44
CA LEU A 47 1.22 -7.36 -13.55
C LEU A 47 0.60 -8.60 -12.88
N GLU A 48 -0.05 -8.45 -11.73
CA GLU A 48 -0.81 -9.54 -11.11
C GLU A 48 -1.97 -10.02 -12.01
N LEU A 49 -2.67 -9.12 -12.71
CA LEU A 49 -3.65 -9.50 -13.73
C LEU A 49 -3.01 -10.30 -14.87
N TYR A 50 -1.82 -9.92 -15.32
CA TYR A 50 -1.07 -10.69 -16.31
C TYR A 50 -0.78 -12.10 -15.80
N HIS A 51 -0.28 -12.23 -14.57
CA HIS A 51 0.05 -13.55 -14.01
C HIS A 51 -1.15 -14.51 -13.96
N ILE A 52 -2.34 -13.99 -13.68
CA ILE A 52 -3.57 -14.81 -13.62
C ILE A 52 -4.20 -15.04 -14.99
N THR A 53 -4.24 -14.01 -15.85
CA THR A 53 -4.99 -14.08 -17.12
C THR A 53 -4.14 -14.47 -18.31
N GLN A 54 -2.83 -14.31 -18.24
CA GLN A 54 -1.85 -14.50 -19.32
C GLN A 54 -2.17 -13.66 -20.58
N LYS A 55 -2.84 -12.52 -20.40
CA LYS A 55 -3.14 -11.60 -21.49
C LYS A 55 -1.96 -10.65 -21.71
N GLU A 56 -1.29 -10.80 -22.83
CA GLU A 56 -0.11 -10.01 -23.21
C GLU A 56 -0.34 -8.49 -23.14
N GLU A 57 -1.56 -8.02 -23.37
CA GLU A 57 -1.92 -6.61 -23.29
C GLU A 57 -1.61 -5.97 -21.92
N TYR A 58 -1.69 -6.73 -20.82
CA TYR A 58 -1.34 -6.26 -19.48
C TYR A 58 0.17 -6.14 -19.29
N LEU A 59 0.92 -7.12 -19.76
CA LEU A 59 2.39 -7.06 -19.72
C LEU A 59 2.92 -5.91 -20.61
N ASP A 60 2.42 -5.81 -21.84
CA ASP A 60 2.80 -4.74 -22.77
C ASP A 60 2.51 -3.35 -22.19
N PHE A 61 1.39 -3.20 -21.49
CA PHE A 61 1.05 -1.95 -20.86
C PHE A 61 1.98 -1.63 -19.70
N ALA A 62 2.20 -2.59 -18.79
CA ALA A 62 3.07 -2.42 -17.63
C ALA A 62 4.52 -2.14 -18.03
N ASP A 63 5.03 -2.91 -19.00
CA ASP A 63 6.39 -2.73 -19.52
C ASP A 63 6.57 -1.33 -20.14
N ARG A 64 5.70 -0.90 -21.07
CA ARG A 64 5.76 0.44 -21.65
C ARG A 64 5.63 1.55 -20.61
N PHE A 65 4.84 1.33 -19.56
CA PHE A 65 4.66 2.32 -18.50
C PHE A 65 5.93 2.53 -17.69
N ILE A 66 6.58 1.46 -17.27
CA ILE A 66 7.82 1.52 -16.48
C ILE A 66 9.02 1.88 -17.35
N ASP A 67 9.08 1.38 -18.59
CA ASP A 67 10.12 1.68 -19.59
C ASP A 67 10.27 3.20 -19.85
N TYR A 68 9.17 3.95 -19.77
CA TYR A 68 9.17 5.41 -19.89
C TYR A 68 9.98 6.12 -18.81
N PHE A 69 10.15 5.53 -17.63
CA PHE A 69 10.89 6.11 -16.51
C PHE A 69 12.30 5.56 -16.37
N VAL A 70 12.59 4.38 -16.88
CA VAL A 70 13.86 3.68 -16.66
C VAL A 70 14.76 3.76 -17.90
N GLU A 71 15.91 4.40 -17.76
CA GLU A 71 16.91 4.53 -18.82
C GLU A 71 17.77 3.25 -18.95
N GLU A 72 18.50 3.12 -20.06
CA GLU A 72 19.33 1.94 -20.35
C GLU A 72 20.44 1.68 -19.32
N ASP A 73 20.89 2.70 -18.61
CA ASP A 73 21.88 2.60 -17.54
C ASP A 73 21.26 2.30 -16.15
N GLY A 74 19.94 2.07 -16.09
CA GLY A 74 19.20 1.80 -14.87
C GLY A 74 18.83 3.05 -14.07
N SER A 75 19.18 4.24 -14.54
CA SER A 75 18.71 5.48 -13.90
C SER A 75 17.20 5.64 -14.09
N ILE A 76 16.54 6.27 -13.11
CA ILE A 76 15.09 6.43 -13.11
C ILE A 76 14.73 7.91 -13.12
N HIS A 77 13.97 8.34 -14.13
CA HIS A 77 13.52 9.72 -14.24
C HIS A 77 12.78 10.18 -12.99
N SER A 78 13.19 11.34 -12.46
CA SER A 78 12.59 11.97 -11.27
C SER A 78 12.71 11.17 -9.97
N TYR A 79 13.64 10.23 -9.89
CA TYR A 79 13.98 9.49 -8.68
C TYR A 79 15.44 9.78 -8.28
N ASP A 80 15.61 10.26 -7.05
CA ASP A 80 16.93 10.40 -6.42
C ASP A 80 16.93 9.61 -5.10
N PRO A 81 17.75 8.55 -4.97
CA PRO A 81 17.86 7.78 -3.72
C PRO A 81 18.21 8.64 -2.50
N LYS A 82 18.83 9.79 -2.69
CA LYS A 82 19.23 10.70 -1.60
C LYS A 82 18.09 11.51 -1.02
N GLU A 83 16.90 11.51 -1.65
CA GLU A 83 15.70 12.10 -1.06
C GLU A 83 15.18 11.28 0.13
N HIS A 84 15.64 10.05 0.29
CA HIS A 84 15.24 9.13 1.33
C HIS A 84 13.72 9.10 1.55
N ASN A 85 12.96 9.03 0.45
CA ASN A 85 11.51 8.96 0.43
C ASN A 85 11.06 7.50 0.18
N LEU A 86 10.54 6.82 1.20
CA LEU A 86 10.11 5.42 1.06
C LEU A 86 8.98 5.22 0.04
N ASP A 87 8.13 6.23 -0.20
CA ASP A 87 7.09 6.13 -1.22
C ASP A 87 7.67 5.78 -2.60
N ASN A 88 8.85 6.31 -2.91
CA ASN A 88 9.50 6.09 -4.20
C ASN A 88 10.09 4.68 -4.35
N VAL A 89 10.29 3.95 -3.24
CA VAL A 89 10.75 2.56 -3.27
C VAL A 89 9.65 1.61 -3.75
N ASN A 90 8.38 1.92 -3.45
CA ASN A 90 7.24 1.05 -3.74
C ASN A 90 7.16 0.60 -5.21
N THR A 91 7.34 1.53 -6.14
CA THR A 91 7.29 1.24 -7.58
C THR A 91 8.41 0.29 -8.02
N GLY A 92 9.52 0.24 -7.27
CA GLY A 92 10.61 -0.71 -7.50
C GLY A 92 10.19 -2.17 -7.47
N LYS A 93 9.07 -2.51 -6.83
CA LYS A 93 8.53 -3.88 -6.81
C LYS A 93 8.21 -4.38 -8.22
N THR A 94 7.69 -3.52 -9.07
CA THR A 94 7.33 -3.87 -10.45
C THR A 94 8.52 -4.25 -11.32
N LEU A 95 9.71 -3.79 -10.94
CA LEU A 95 10.94 -4.06 -11.70
C LEU A 95 11.37 -5.53 -11.64
N PHE A 96 11.06 -6.26 -10.55
CA PHE A 96 11.40 -7.68 -10.44
C PHE A 96 10.64 -8.49 -11.49
N ASP A 97 9.31 -8.37 -11.52
CA ASP A 97 8.48 -9.05 -12.51
C ASP A 97 8.86 -8.68 -13.94
N LEU A 98 9.05 -7.38 -14.21
CA LEU A 98 9.42 -6.91 -15.54
C LEU A 98 10.81 -7.43 -15.97
N TYR A 99 11.77 -7.51 -15.04
CA TYR A 99 13.07 -8.12 -15.36
C TYR A 99 12.92 -9.61 -15.70
N ASP A 100 12.19 -10.34 -14.87
CA ASP A 100 11.99 -11.78 -15.04
C ASP A 100 11.21 -12.11 -16.33
N LEU A 101 10.21 -11.30 -16.68
CA LEU A 101 9.35 -11.51 -17.84
C LEU A 101 9.97 -11.02 -19.16
N THR A 102 10.75 -9.92 -19.13
CA THR A 102 11.27 -9.27 -20.36
C THR A 102 12.74 -9.47 -20.59
N GLY A 103 13.53 -9.79 -19.55
CA GLY A 103 14.99 -9.89 -19.60
C GLY A 103 15.71 -8.56 -19.86
N LYS A 104 15.03 -7.40 -19.72
CA LYS A 104 15.65 -6.09 -19.93
C LYS A 104 16.60 -5.73 -18.79
N GLU A 105 17.90 -5.72 -19.04
CA GLU A 105 18.95 -5.51 -18.03
C GLU A 105 18.80 -4.17 -17.29
N LYS A 106 18.24 -3.15 -17.92
CA LYS A 106 17.98 -1.86 -17.29
C LYS A 106 17.08 -1.98 -16.04
N TYR A 107 16.14 -2.92 -16.02
CA TYR A 107 15.31 -3.15 -14.83
C TYR A 107 16.12 -3.75 -13.68
N ARG A 108 17.05 -4.64 -13.98
CA ARG A 108 17.98 -5.19 -12.97
C ARG A 108 18.85 -4.10 -12.36
N LEU A 109 19.38 -3.20 -13.18
CA LEU A 109 20.18 -2.04 -12.73
C LEU A 109 19.32 -1.06 -11.90
N ALA A 110 18.08 -0.82 -12.32
CA ALA A 110 17.14 0.03 -11.59
C ALA A 110 16.75 -0.56 -10.22
N ILE A 111 16.60 -1.90 -10.10
CA ILE A 111 16.41 -2.57 -8.80
C ILE A 111 17.58 -2.25 -7.86
N ASP A 112 18.81 -2.33 -8.32
CA ASP A 112 20.00 -2.00 -7.51
C ASP A 112 20.03 -0.52 -7.10
N LEU A 113 19.60 0.38 -8.00
CA LEU A 113 19.49 1.80 -7.71
C LEU A 113 18.47 2.04 -6.59
N VAL A 114 17.27 1.44 -6.68
CA VAL A 114 16.23 1.57 -5.64
C VAL A 114 16.70 0.99 -4.32
N TYR A 115 17.33 -0.18 -4.33
CA TYR A 115 17.89 -0.78 -3.12
C TYR A 115 18.98 0.09 -2.47
N SER A 116 19.75 0.84 -3.27
CA SER A 116 20.81 1.72 -2.76
C SER A 116 20.27 2.78 -1.78
N GLN A 117 19.02 3.24 -1.96
CA GLN A 117 18.36 4.13 -1.01
C GLN A 117 18.24 3.49 0.38
N LEU A 118 17.81 2.22 0.45
CA LEU A 118 17.57 1.54 1.73
C LEU A 118 18.85 1.35 2.55
N LYS A 119 20.03 1.26 1.89
CA LYS A 119 21.33 1.20 2.56
C LYS A 119 21.66 2.45 3.37
N THR A 120 21.13 3.58 2.95
CA THR A 120 21.40 4.90 3.55
C THR A 120 20.17 5.54 4.19
N GLN A 121 19.01 4.88 4.10
CA GLN A 121 17.75 5.39 4.68
C GLN A 121 17.94 5.68 6.17
N PRO A 122 17.66 6.91 6.63
CA PRO A 122 17.73 7.25 8.05
C PRO A 122 16.82 6.36 8.90
N ARG A 123 17.22 6.13 10.16
CA ARG A 123 16.51 5.24 11.08
C ARG A 123 16.20 5.91 12.40
N THR A 124 15.11 5.46 13.02
CA THR A 124 14.77 5.76 14.40
C THR A 124 15.71 5.08 15.38
N SER A 125 15.65 5.42 16.66
CA SER A 125 16.43 4.77 17.73
C SER A 125 16.16 3.28 17.84
N THR A 126 14.98 2.80 17.41
CA THR A 126 14.59 1.38 17.39
C THR A 126 15.00 0.66 16.12
N GLY A 127 15.58 1.35 15.15
CA GLY A 127 16.08 0.78 13.90
C GLY A 127 15.12 0.81 12.72
N ASN A 128 13.88 1.27 12.87
CA ASN A 128 12.96 1.44 11.75
C ASN A 128 13.41 2.55 10.81
N PHE A 129 13.16 2.37 9.52
CA PHE A 129 13.33 3.44 8.55
C PHE A 129 12.45 4.64 8.87
N TRP A 130 12.98 5.86 8.74
CA TRP A 130 12.13 7.04 8.65
C TRP A 130 11.27 6.94 7.40
N HIS A 131 10.02 7.34 7.51
CA HIS A 131 9.13 7.33 6.34
C HIS A 131 9.68 8.19 5.19
N LYS A 132 10.18 9.40 5.53
CA LYS A 132 10.87 10.31 4.61
C LYS A 132 11.88 11.16 5.37
N GLU A 133 12.93 11.61 4.72
CA GLU A 133 13.89 12.51 5.34
C GLU A 133 13.24 13.83 5.80
N ILE A 134 12.25 14.32 5.07
CA ILE A 134 11.47 15.51 5.47
C ILE A 134 10.58 15.28 6.71
N TYR A 135 10.44 14.05 7.19
CA TYR A 135 9.74 13.65 8.40
C TYR A 135 10.72 12.92 9.34
N PRO A 136 11.71 13.62 9.91
CA PRO A 136 12.77 12.99 10.68
C PRO A 136 12.21 12.27 11.90
N ASN A 137 12.78 11.10 12.22
CA ASN A 137 12.42 10.24 13.33
C ASN A 137 10.99 9.66 13.30
N GLN A 138 10.30 9.69 12.14
CA GLN A 138 8.92 9.24 12.06
C GLN A 138 8.78 7.87 11.38
N ILE A 139 8.04 6.98 12.02
CA ILE A 139 7.54 5.72 11.47
C ILE A 139 6.07 5.93 11.11
N TRP A 140 5.69 5.67 9.85
CA TRP A 140 4.31 5.63 9.41
C TRP A 140 3.98 4.20 8.97
N LEU A 141 2.77 3.75 9.22
CA LEU A 141 2.33 2.42 8.76
C LEU A 141 2.46 2.27 7.24
N ASP A 142 2.21 3.36 6.53
CA ASP A 142 2.38 3.49 5.07
C ASP A 142 3.80 3.09 4.63
N GLY A 143 4.81 3.55 5.36
CA GLY A 143 6.22 3.29 5.05
C GLY A 143 6.58 1.81 5.06
N LEU A 144 5.88 1.00 5.86
CA LEU A 144 6.09 -0.45 5.88
C LEU A 144 5.72 -1.06 4.51
N TYR A 145 4.58 -0.67 3.93
CA TYR A 145 4.19 -1.15 2.61
C TYR A 145 5.08 -0.58 1.50
N MET A 146 5.49 0.68 1.65
CA MET A 146 6.31 1.32 0.63
C MET A 146 7.68 0.64 0.47
N ALA A 147 8.27 0.14 1.56
CA ALA A 147 9.63 -0.37 1.54
C ALA A 147 9.77 -1.88 1.76
N GLN A 148 9.06 -2.47 2.72
CA GLN A 148 9.41 -3.80 3.23
C GLN A 148 9.20 -4.95 2.24
N PRO A 149 8.13 -5.00 1.41
CA PRO A 149 8.01 -6.04 0.39
C PRO A 149 9.15 -5.99 -0.63
N PHE A 150 9.53 -4.79 -1.11
CA PHE A 150 10.68 -4.62 -1.99
C PHE A 150 11.99 -5.04 -1.29
N TYR A 151 12.19 -4.61 -0.03
CA TYR A 151 13.38 -4.92 0.75
C TYR A 151 13.55 -6.42 0.93
N MET A 152 12.50 -7.12 1.38
CA MET A 152 12.53 -8.56 1.56
C MET A 152 12.81 -9.28 0.24
N GLN A 153 12.15 -8.88 -0.84
CA GLN A 153 12.33 -9.50 -2.15
C GLN A 153 13.76 -9.33 -2.66
N TYR A 154 14.35 -8.13 -2.52
CA TYR A 154 15.76 -7.91 -2.89
C TYR A 154 16.70 -8.79 -2.08
N GLU A 155 16.52 -8.84 -0.77
CA GLU A 155 17.37 -9.63 0.12
C GLU A 155 17.34 -11.12 -0.22
N VAL A 156 16.16 -11.65 -0.49
CA VAL A 156 15.98 -13.07 -0.85
C VAL A 156 16.58 -13.35 -2.23
N THR A 157 16.35 -12.48 -3.21
CA THR A 157 16.70 -12.72 -4.60
C THR A 157 18.18 -12.44 -4.88
N TYR A 158 18.73 -11.36 -4.33
CA TYR A 158 20.05 -10.85 -4.74
C TYR A 158 21.07 -10.72 -3.61
N ASN A 159 20.68 -10.81 -2.34
CA ASN A 159 21.58 -10.56 -1.21
C ASN A 159 21.69 -11.73 -0.21
N ASN A 160 21.42 -12.96 -0.65
CA ASN A 160 21.51 -14.16 0.17
C ASN A 160 20.79 -14.06 1.52
N SER A 161 19.66 -13.36 1.57
CA SER A 161 18.83 -13.13 2.76
C SER A 161 19.56 -12.44 3.94
N THR A 162 20.62 -11.69 3.64
CA THR A 162 21.54 -11.12 4.67
C THR A 162 20.79 -10.22 5.65
N ASN A 163 19.88 -9.38 5.18
CA ASN A 163 19.15 -8.40 6.02
C ASN A 163 17.67 -8.74 6.19
N CYS A 164 17.22 -9.94 5.86
CA CYS A 164 15.80 -10.33 6.06
C CYS A 164 15.33 -10.17 7.51
N LYS A 165 16.21 -10.41 8.49
CA LYS A 165 15.89 -10.20 9.92
C LYS A 165 15.72 -8.73 10.28
N ASP A 166 16.43 -7.82 9.61
CA ASP A 166 16.22 -6.38 9.79
C ASP A 166 14.83 -5.97 9.28
N CYS A 167 14.43 -6.48 8.12
CA CYS A 167 13.08 -6.27 7.59
C CYS A 167 12.01 -6.76 8.59
N TYR A 168 12.13 -8.01 9.06
CA TYR A 168 11.24 -8.58 10.08
C TYR A 168 11.18 -7.72 11.35
N GLN A 169 12.34 -7.30 11.88
CA GLN A 169 12.41 -6.53 13.12
C GLN A 169 11.62 -5.20 13.04
N GLN A 170 11.55 -4.59 11.88
CA GLN A 170 10.79 -3.35 11.69
C GLN A 170 9.28 -3.57 11.89
N PHE A 171 8.74 -4.73 11.51
CA PHE A 171 7.35 -5.10 11.81
C PHE A 171 7.11 -5.34 13.30
N VAL A 172 8.04 -6.03 13.96
CA VAL A 172 7.97 -6.27 15.42
C VAL A 172 8.03 -4.95 16.20
N ASN A 173 8.86 -4.02 15.77
CA ASN A 173 8.95 -2.70 16.39
C ASN A 173 7.63 -1.93 16.25
N VAL A 174 7.00 -1.95 15.08
CA VAL A 174 5.67 -1.33 14.87
C VAL A 174 4.61 -1.99 15.76
N TYR A 175 4.61 -3.33 15.87
CA TYR A 175 3.70 -4.05 16.77
C TYR A 175 3.85 -3.57 18.23
N ASN A 176 5.08 -3.38 18.69
CA ASN A 176 5.35 -2.99 20.07
C ASN A 176 5.10 -1.50 20.34
N LEU A 177 5.35 -0.62 19.38
CA LEU A 177 5.33 0.83 19.55
C LEU A 177 3.97 1.44 19.21
N MET A 178 3.28 0.93 18.18
CA MET A 178 2.16 1.63 17.56
C MET A 178 0.80 0.97 17.78
N ARG A 179 0.76 -0.21 18.42
CA ARG A 179 -0.49 -0.92 18.71
C ARG A 179 -1.18 -0.37 19.96
N ASP A 180 -2.46 -0.07 19.87
CA ASP A 180 -3.31 0.20 21.04
C ASP A 180 -3.73 -1.12 21.71
N LEU A 181 -3.29 -1.34 22.94
CA LEU A 181 -3.58 -2.57 23.67
C LEU A 181 -5.05 -2.72 24.09
N ARG A 182 -5.86 -1.65 23.99
CA ARG A 182 -7.28 -1.67 24.37
C ARG A 182 -8.17 -2.26 23.28
N ASN A 183 -7.80 -2.05 22.01
CA ASN A 183 -8.63 -2.44 20.86
C ASN A 183 -7.85 -3.19 19.77
N GLY A 184 -6.52 -3.28 19.88
CA GLY A 184 -5.66 -3.98 18.93
C GLY A 184 -5.38 -3.24 17.62
N LEU A 185 -5.95 -2.04 17.42
CA LEU A 185 -5.69 -1.21 16.25
C LEU A 185 -4.32 -0.52 16.35
N TYR A 186 -3.81 -0.04 15.22
CA TYR A 186 -2.53 0.68 15.16
C TYR A 186 -2.74 2.14 14.82
N TYR A 187 -2.04 3.02 15.50
CA TYR A 187 -2.01 4.43 15.19
C TYR A 187 -1.33 4.68 13.83
N HIS A 188 -1.72 5.74 13.13
CA HIS A 188 -1.22 6.06 11.79
C HIS A 188 0.31 6.21 11.75
N ALA A 189 0.85 6.94 12.74
CA ALA A 189 2.28 7.20 12.81
C ALA A 189 2.80 7.32 14.25
N TYR A 190 4.13 7.21 14.37
CA TYR A 190 4.91 7.38 15.60
C TYR A 190 6.08 8.31 15.33
N ASP A 191 6.30 9.29 16.21
CA ASP A 191 7.47 10.18 16.22
C ASP A 191 8.38 9.81 17.39
N ASP A 192 9.52 9.19 17.10
CA ASP A 192 10.50 8.75 18.09
C ASP A 192 11.10 9.94 18.88
N SER A 193 11.19 11.12 18.25
CA SER A 193 11.64 12.36 18.91
C SER A 193 10.59 13.00 19.79
N ARG A 194 9.29 12.67 19.58
CA ARG A 194 8.12 13.26 20.27
C ARG A 194 8.01 14.78 20.12
N THR A 195 8.60 15.35 19.08
CA THR A 195 8.64 16.80 18.86
C THR A 195 7.56 17.28 17.89
N SER A 196 7.08 16.41 17.00
CA SER A 196 6.04 16.75 16.03
C SER A 196 4.77 17.27 16.71
N PHE A 197 4.16 18.30 16.15
CA PHE A 197 2.97 18.92 16.77
C PHE A 197 1.74 18.00 16.80
N TRP A 198 1.67 17.04 15.91
CA TRP A 198 0.56 16.07 15.78
C TRP A 198 0.67 14.87 16.73
N CYS A 199 1.81 14.62 17.35
CA CYS A 199 1.99 13.48 18.21
C CYS A 199 1.75 13.79 19.69
N ASP A 200 1.29 12.82 20.43
CA ASP A 200 1.28 12.82 21.89
C ASP A 200 2.71 12.91 22.43
N LYS A 201 2.98 13.83 23.35
CA LYS A 201 4.34 14.13 23.82
C LYS A 201 4.91 13.09 24.81
N VAL A 202 4.07 12.18 25.28
CA VAL A 202 4.50 11.10 26.17
C VAL A 202 4.76 9.82 25.37
N THR A 203 3.84 9.47 24.47
CA THR A 203 3.88 8.23 23.70
C THR A 203 4.56 8.36 22.34
N GLY A 204 4.54 9.54 21.71
CA GLY A 204 4.99 9.76 20.33
C GLY A 204 3.95 9.38 19.27
N LEU A 205 2.78 8.88 19.66
CA LEU A 205 1.75 8.37 18.76
C LEU A 205 0.88 9.47 18.18
N SER A 206 0.37 9.28 16.97
CA SER A 206 -0.71 10.08 16.40
C SER A 206 -2.06 9.78 17.09
N ASP A 207 -3.09 10.61 16.82
CA ASP A 207 -4.35 10.56 17.59
C ASP A 207 -5.34 9.48 17.11
N ASN A 208 -5.38 9.15 15.81
CA ASN A 208 -6.45 8.36 15.23
C ASN A 208 -5.96 7.08 14.50
N PHE A 209 -6.91 6.14 14.34
CA PHE A 209 -6.74 4.90 13.57
C PHE A 209 -7.27 5.11 12.15
N TRP A 210 -6.41 5.58 11.24
CA TRP A 210 -6.78 5.83 9.85
C TRP A 210 -6.82 4.53 9.06
N LEU A 211 -7.95 4.26 8.40
CA LEU A 211 -8.21 2.99 7.74
C LEU A 211 -7.14 2.61 6.70
N ARG A 212 -6.76 3.55 5.83
CA ARG A 212 -5.80 3.24 4.76
C ARG A 212 -4.40 2.94 5.31
N ALA A 213 -3.96 3.60 6.38
CA ALA A 213 -2.68 3.29 7.02
C ALA A 213 -2.68 1.87 7.61
N LEU A 214 -3.76 1.49 8.32
CA LEU A 214 -3.95 0.11 8.80
C LEU A 214 -3.94 -0.89 7.64
N GLY A 215 -4.59 -0.55 6.54
CA GLY A 215 -4.59 -1.34 5.31
C GLY A 215 -3.18 -1.51 4.74
N TRP A 216 -2.41 -0.42 4.60
CA TRP A 216 -1.02 -0.52 4.14
C TRP A 216 -0.18 -1.44 5.01
N TYR A 217 -0.37 -1.40 6.34
CA TYR A 217 0.33 -2.30 7.24
C TYR A 217 -0.08 -3.76 7.03
N ALA A 218 -1.37 -4.03 6.82
CA ALA A 218 -1.85 -5.37 6.49
C ALA A 218 -1.26 -5.90 5.16
N MET A 219 -1.22 -5.06 4.10
CA MET A 219 -0.57 -5.41 2.83
C MET A 219 0.94 -5.63 3.00
N ALA A 220 1.61 -4.77 3.77
CA ALA A 220 3.03 -4.92 4.04
C ALA A 220 3.35 -6.28 4.66
N LEU A 221 2.56 -6.69 5.67
CA LEU A 221 2.72 -7.98 6.34
C LEU A 221 2.52 -9.14 5.37
N ILE A 222 1.42 -9.17 4.64
CA ILE A 222 1.08 -10.32 3.79
C ILE A 222 2.02 -10.44 2.58
N ASP A 223 2.34 -9.32 1.91
CA ASP A 223 3.21 -9.33 0.74
C ASP A 223 4.67 -9.63 1.12
N THR A 224 5.12 -9.17 2.29
CA THR A 224 6.45 -9.53 2.79
C THR A 224 6.53 -11.00 3.21
N MET A 225 5.51 -11.54 3.90
CA MET A 225 5.47 -12.94 4.29
C MET A 225 5.43 -13.89 3.09
N GLU A 226 4.81 -13.51 1.99
CA GLU A 226 4.76 -14.32 0.77
C GLU A 226 6.17 -14.64 0.25
N VAL A 227 7.07 -13.67 0.25
CA VAL A 227 8.44 -13.84 -0.26
C VAL A 227 9.45 -14.30 0.80
N MET A 228 9.08 -14.32 2.08
CA MET A 228 9.98 -14.80 3.16
C MET A 228 10.30 -16.29 3.00
N PRO A 229 11.60 -16.69 3.00
CA PRO A 229 11.98 -18.08 2.89
C PRO A 229 11.64 -18.86 4.19
N GLU A 230 10.85 -19.91 4.06
CA GLU A 230 10.42 -20.75 5.19
C GLU A 230 11.59 -21.46 5.87
N GLU A 231 12.58 -21.91 5.09
CA GLU A 231 13.71 -22.68 5.59
C GLU A 231 14.61 -21.90 6.56
N THR A 232 14.77 -20.60 6.34
CA THR A 232 15.69 -19.76 7.13
C THR A 232 15.00 -18.81 8.08
N LEU A 233 13.72 -18.48 7.83
CA LEU A 233 12.92 -17.48 8.57
C LEU A 233 11.56 -18.01 9.03
N GLY A 234 11.37 -19.31 9.14
CA GLY A 234 10.08 -19.90 9.49
C GLY A 234 9.53 -19.48 10.86
N SER A 235 10.39 -19.20 11.85
CA SER A 235 9.98 -18.68 13.16
C SER A 235 9.53 -17.22 13.08
N GLU A 236 10.27 -16.41 12.35
CA GLU A 236 9.98 -15.00 12.12
C GLU A 236 8.68 -14.83 11.27
N LYS A 237 8.50 -15.67 10.26
CA LYS A 237 7.28 -15.72 9.45
C LYS A 237 6.04 -16.11 10.27
N LYS A 238 6.16 -17.08 11.18
CA LYS A 238 5.09 -17.45 12.13
C LYS A 238 4.73 -16.29 13.06
N GLU A 239 5.72 -15.57 13.56
CA GLU A 239 5.48 -14.41 14.43
C GLU A 239 4.82 -13.27 13.62
N MET A 240 5.26 -12.98 12.41
CA MET A 240 4.58 -12.01 11.53
C MET A 240 3.14 -12.43 11.22
N ASN A 241 2.90 -13.71 11.00
CA ASN A 241 1.54 -14.22 10.79
C ASN A 241 0.66 -14.05 12.04
N ARG A 242 1.22 -14.22 13.24
CA ARG A 242 0.52 -13.94 14.50
C ARG A 242 0.13 -12.46 14.57
N ILE A 243 1.08 -11.54 14.28
CA ILE A 243 0.84 -10.09 14.25
C ILE A 243 -0.24 -9.75 13.23
N TYR A 244 -0.16 -10.33 12.04
CA TYR A 244 -1.13 -10.12 10.97
C TYR A 244 -2.53 -10.60 11.39
N LYS A 245 -2.64 -11.81 11.92
CA LYS A 245 -3.92 -12.36 12.38
C LYS A 245 -4.55 -11.50 13.46
N GLU A 246 -3.77 -11.05 14.45
CA GLU A 246 -4.25 -10.15 15.51
C GLU A 246 -4.75 -8.81 14.94
N LEU A 247 -4.09 -8.25 13.92
CA LEU A 247 -4.56 -7.04 13.23
C LEU A 247 -5.91 -7.30 12.57
N ILE A 248 -6.05 -8.39 11.81
CA ILE A 248 -7.31 -8.73 11.13
C ILE A 248 -8.42 -8.95 12.16
N ASP A 249 -8.18 -9.76 13.20
CA ASP A 249 -9.17 -10.00 14.26
C ASP A 249 -9.61 -8.69 14.95
N SER A 250 -8.70 -7.73 15.10
CA SER A 250 -8.99 -6.41 15.67
C SER A 250 -9.81 -5.50 14.73
N MET A 251 -9.72 -5.73 13.43
CA MET A 251 -10.48 -4.98 12.43
C MET A 251 -11.91 -5.47 12.23
N LEU A 252 -12.16 -6.79 12.36
CA LEU A 252 -13.47 -7.38 12.09
C LEU A 252 -14.63 -6.79 12.90
N PRO A 253 -14.47 -6.43 14.20
CA PRO A 253 -15.54 -5.79 14.97
C PRO A 253 -16.00 -4.43 14.45
N TYR A 254 -15.18 -3.78 13.61
CA TYR A 254 -15.48 -2.48 13.00
C TYR A 254 -15.96 -2.59 11.56
N GLN A 255 -16.10 -3.80 11.03
CA GLN A 255 -16.65 -4.02 9.70
C GLN A 255 -18.13 -3.69 9.67
N ASP A 256 -18.56 -2.83 8.76
CA ASP A 256 -19.98 -2.47 8.60
C ASP A 256 -20.81 -3.70 8.21
N GLU A 257 -21.89 -3.94 8.95
CA GLU A 257 -22.70 -5.16 8.80
C GLU A 257 -23.42 -5.24 7.45
N GLU A 258 -23.79 -4.11 6.84
CA GLU A 258 -24.52 -4.10 5.56
C GLU A 258 -23.58 -4.24 4.37
N THR A 259 -22.51 -3.45 4.35
CA THR A 259 -21.62 -3.36 3.20
C THR A 259 -20.39 -4.24 3.31
N GLY A 260 -19.95 -4.57 4.52
CA GLY A 260 -18.65 -5.21 4.75
C GLY A 260 -17.45 -4.27 4.62
N MET A 261 -17.68 -2.98 4.39
CA MET A 261 -16.62 -1.97 4.33
C MET A 261 -16.24 -1.47 5.73
N TRP A 262 -15.23 -0.60 5.79
CA TRP A 262 -14.83 0.09 7.02
C TRP A 262 -14.87 1.60 6.85
N TYR A 263 -15.05 2.30 7.97
CA TYR A 263 -15.06 3.75 8.02
C TYR A 263 -13.66 4.35 7.94
N GLN A 264 -13.53 5.56 7.39
CA GLN A 264 -12.28 6.33 7.20
C GLN A 264 -11.45 6.40 8.51
N VAL A 265 -12.09 6.68 9.65
CA VAL A 265 -11.50 6.53 11.00
C VAL A 265 -12.20 5.34 11.65
N VAL A 266 -11.48 4.24 11.79
CA VAL A 266 -12.04 2.89 12.01
C VAL A 266 -12.93 2.78 13.23
N ASN A 267 -12.46 3.25 14.38
CA ASN A 267 -13.18 3.13 15.67
C ASN A 267 -14.24 4.22 15.89
N ARG A 268 -14.57 5.00 14.85
CA ARG A 268 -15.57 6.07 14.89
C ARG A 268 -16.71 5.83 13.88
N GLY A 269 -17.03 4.58 13.61
CA GLY A 269 -18.16 4.20 12.76
C GLY A 269 -19.46 4.82 13.25
N GLY A 270 -20.31 5.28 12.31
CA GLY A 270 -21.59 5.92 12.61
C GLY A 270 -21.52 7.36 13.15
N ILE A 271 -20.33 7.91 13.40
CA ILE A 271 -20.16 9.30 13.84
C ILE A 271 -20.07 10.21 12.61
N HIS A 272 -21.09 11.05 12.36
CA HIS A 272 -21.06 12.01 11.24
C HIS A 272 -19.93 13.03 11.44
N PRO A 273 -19.14 13.38 10.39
CA PRO A 273 -19.28 13.03 8.97
C PRO A 273 -18.41 11.86 8.51
N ASN A 274 -18.03 10.93 9.38
CA ASN A 274 -17.26 9.75 8.98
C ASN A 274 -18.00 8.92 7.92
N TYR A 275 -17.27 8.30 7.01
CA TYR A 275 -17.84 7.60 5.87
C TYR A 275 -17.15 6.26 5.61
N LEU A 276 -17.83 5.35 4.93
CA LEU A 276 -17.27 4.09 4.45
C LEU A 276 -16.28 4.39 3.33
N GLU A 277 -15.02 4.04 3.55
CA GLU A 277 -13.92 4.47 2.69
C GLU A 277 -13.43 3.32 1.78
N THR A 278 -13.33 3.60 0.49
CA THR A 278 -13.06 2.58 -0.53
C THR A 278 -11.64 2.03 -0.45
N SER A 279 -10.61 2.87 -0.33
CA SER A 279 -9.23 2.42 -0.51
C SER A 279 -8.77 1.46 0.59
N GLY A 280 -8.98 1.81 1.84
CA GLY A 280 -8.64 0.93 2.94
C GLY A 280 -9.50 -0.33 2.98
N SER A 281 -10.80 -0.21 2.64
CA SER A 281 -11.69 -1.37 2.53
C SER A 281 -11.25 -2.33 1.42
N ALA A 282 -10.79 -1.83 0.27
CA ALA A 282 -10.26 -2.64 -0.82
C ALA A 282 -8.94 -3.33 -0.44
N ILE A 283 -8.07 -2.62 0.28
CA ILE A 283 -6.83 -3.18 0.81
C ILE A 283 -7.13 -4.35 1.76
N PHE A 284 -8.05 -4.19 2.71
CA PHE A 284 -8.43 -5.28 3.62
C PHE A 284 -9.12 -6.42 2.88
N ALA A 285 -9.96 -6.14 1.88
CA ALA A 285 -10.55 -7.18 1.04
C ALA A 285 -9.46 -8.06 0.38
N TYR A 286 -8.49 -7.43 -0.28
CA TYR A 286 -7.33 -8.10 -0.87
C TYR A 286 -6.53 -8.87 0.18
N ALA A 287 -6.06 -8.20 1.23
CA ALA A 287 -5.16 -8.79 2.21
C ALA A 287 -5.79 -10.03 2.89
N ILE A 288 -7.08 -9.97 3.24
CA ILE A 288 -7.80 -11.10 3.85
C ILE A 288 -7.93 -12.25 2.86
N MET A 289 -8.36 -12.02 1.61
CA MET A 289 -8.56 -13.09 0.63
C MET A 289 -7.22 -13.72 0.22
N LYS A 290 -6.19 -12.91 -0.03
CA LYS A 290 -4.83 -13.39 -0.31
C LYS A 290 -4.27 -14.24 0.82
N SER A 291 -4.46 -13.82 2.07
CA SER A 291 -3.95 -14.56 3.22
C SER A 291 -4.60 -15.93 3.39
N VAL A 292 -5.87 -16.08 2.99
CA VAL A 292 -6.55 -17.39 2.94
C VAL A 292 -5.96 -18.24 1.83
N ARG A 293 -5.76 -17.70 0.62
CA ARG A 293 -5.12 -18.41 -0.50
C ARG A 293 -3.71 -18.91 -0.14
N LEU A 294 -2.94 -18.10 0.59
CA LEU A 294 -1.59 -18.45 1.02
C LEU A 294 -1.54 -19.32 2.28
N GLY A 295 -2.70 -19.63 2.90
CA GLY A 295 -2.78 -20.47 4.10
C GLY A 295 -2.36 -19.77 5.41
N PHE A 296 -2.27 -18.44 5.44
CA PHE A 296 -1.97 -17.66 6.65
C PHE A 296 -3.20 -17.45 7.52
N LEU A 297 -4.39 -17.38 6.92
CA LEU A 297 -5.67 -17.37 7.64
C LEU A 297 -6.51 -18.59 7.25
N ASP A 298 -7.38 -19.01 8.17
CA ASP A 298 -8.37 -20.06 7.93
C ASP A 298 -9.39 -19.64 6.86
N GLY A 299 -9.93 -20.60 6.12
CA GLY A 299 -10.88 -20.38 5.03
C GLY A 299 -12.13 -19.59 5.42
N SER A 300 -12.53 -19.59 6.70
CA SER A 300 -13.66 -18.81 7.19
C SER A 300 -13.49 -17.29 7.05
N TYR A 301 -12.25 -16.81 7.02
CA TYR A 301 -11.96 -15.38 6.83
C TYR A 301 -12.28 -14.88 5.42
N PHE A 302 -12.26 -15.75 4.42
CA PHE A 302 -12.50 -15.36 3.02
C PHE A 302 -13.82 -14.61 2.82
N ALA A 303 -14.86 -14.99 3.55
CA ALA A 303 -16.17 -14.35 3.47
C ALA A 303 -16.14 -12.86 3.86
N TYR A 304 -15.30 -12.46 4.81
CA TYR A 304 -15.17 -11.06 5.22
C TYR A 304 -14.53 -10.20 4.12
N GLY A 305 -13.44 -10.68 3.50
CA GLY A 305 -12.81 -10.00 2.37
C GLY A 305 -13.73 -9.89 1.16
N LYS A 306 -14.40 -11.00 0.80
CA LYS A 306 -15.38 -11.03 -0.29
C LYS A 306 -16.54 -10.06 -0.05
N LYS A 307 -17.09 -10.01 1.16
CA LYS A 307 -18.18 -9.10 1.54
C LYS A 307 -17.78 -7.64 1.37
N ALA A 308 -16.55 -7.27 1.79
CA ALA A 308 -16.03 -5.93 1.61
C ALA A 308 -15.90 -5.56 0.12
N PHE A 309 -15.31 -6.44 -0.68
CA PHE A 309 -15.21 -6.27 -2.14
C PHE A 309 -16.58 -6.05 -2.81
N GLU A 310 -17.55 -6.91 -2.51
CA GLU A 310 -18.92 -6.80 -3.05
C GLU A 310 -19.60 -5.52 -2.57
N GLY A 311 -19.37 -5.10 -1.32
CA GLY A 311 -19.89 -3.86 -0.76
C GLY A 311 -19.31 -2.63 -1.46
N ILE A 312 -18.00 -2.60 -1.74
CA ILE A 312 -17.37 -1.52 -2.50
C ILE A 312 -18.00 -1.42 -3.90
N CYS A 313 -18.10 -2.55 -4.61
CA CYS A 313 -18.68 -2.57 -5.95
C CYS A 313 -20.13 -2.09 -5.95
N ARG A 314 -20.94 -2.50 -4.98
CA ARG A 314 -22.35 -2.10 -4.87
C ARG A 314 -22.51 -0.63 -4.52
N THR A 315 -21.65 -0.08 -3.66
CA THR A 315 -21.79 1.26 -3.11
C THR A 315 -21.17 2.32 -3.99
N TYR A 316 -20.00 2.02 -4.58
CA TYR A 316 -19.15 3.05 -5.18
C TYR A 316 -18.74 2.82 -6.64
N LEU A 317 -18.96 1.63 -7.20
CA LEU A 317 -18.76 1.41 -8.63
C LEU A 317 -20.04 1.77 -9.39
N SER A 318 -20.02 2.85 -10.13
CA SER A 318 -21.16 3.39 -10.86
C SER A 318 -20.82 3.67 -12.32
N GLU A 319 -21.84 3.77 -13.17
CA GLU A 319 -21.68 4.21 -14.57
C GLU A 319 -22.26 5.62 -14.70
N GLU A 320 -21.46 6.59 -15.14
CA GLU A 320 -21.83 7.98 -15.35
C GLU A 320 -21.46 8.38 -16.77
N ASN A 321 -22.44 8.83 -17.56
CA ASN A 321 -22.26 9.22 -18.96
C ASN A 321 -21.58 8.16 -19.85
N GLY A 322 -21.83 6.89 -19.59
CA GLY A 322 -21.22 5.77 -20.31
C GLY A 322 -19.83 5.38 -19.84
N GLU A 323 -19.32 6.01 -18.78
CA GLU A 323 -18.02 5.70 -18.17
C GLU A 323 -18.18 5.12 -16.76
N LEU A 324 -17.41 4.08 -16.49
CA LEU A 324 -17.35 3.49 -15.15
C LEU A 324 -16.47 4.34 -14.22
N GLN A 325 -16.94 4.51 -13.00
CA GLN A 325 -16.31 5.34 -11.97
C GLN A 325 -16.30 4.60 -10.64
N LEU A 326 -15.17 4.60 -9.95
CA LEU A 326 -15.05 4.10 -8.58
C LEU A 326 -14.94 5.29 -7.62
N GLY A 327 -15.94 5.50 -6.78
CA GLY A 327 -16.01 6.59 -5.80
C GLY A 327 -15.53 6.23 -4.40
N GLY A 328 -15.81 7.11 -3.43
CA GLY A 328 -15.59 6.86 -2.01
C GLY A 328 -14.12 6.78 -1.57
N ILE A 329 -13.19 7.32 -2.36
CA ILE A 329 -11.75 7.23 -2.11
C ILE A 329 -11.25 8.51 -1.46
N CYS A 330 -10.65 8.42 -0.27
CA CYS A 330 -9.88 9.51 0.33
C CYS A 330 -8.68 9.85 -0.57
N LEU A 331 -8.58 11.10 -1.03
CA LEU A 331 -7.52 11.52 -1.93
C LEU A 331 -6.13 11.29 -1.32
N VAL A 332 -5.89 11.88 -0.17
CA VAL A 332 -4.63 11.76 0.57
C VAL A 332 -4.88 12.05 2.04
N ALA A 333 -4.20 11.36 2.93
CA ALA A 333 -4.05 11.82 4.29
C ALA A 333 -2.60 11.57 4.75
N GLY A 334 -2.13 12.41 5.64
CA GLY A 334 -0.77 12.38 6.16
C GLY A 334 -0.68 13.19 7.44
N LEU A 335 0.52 13.36 7.96
CA LEU A 335 0.78 14.07 9.21
C LEU A 335 1.90 15.11 9.00
N GLY A 336 1.77 16.26 9.67
CA GLY A 336 2.76 17.31 9.57
C GLY A 336 2.73 18.08 8.25
N ASN A 337 3.92 18.35 7.70
CA ASN A 337 4.11 19.10 6.45
C ASN A 337 3.71 20.60 6.57
N LYS A 338 3.95 21.33 5.48
CA LYS A 338 3.58 22.75 5.34
C LYS A 338 2.08 23.01 5.50
N GLU A 339 1.26 22.01 5.22
CA GLU A 339 -0.20 22.03 5.35
C GLU A 339 -0.67 21.86 6.81
N MET A 340 0.25 21.68 7.77
CA MET A 340 -0.03 21.52 9.19
C MET A 340 -1.09 20.45 9.47
N ARG A 341 -0.93 19.26 8.88
CA ARG A 341 -1.84 18.13 9.02
C ARG A 341 -1.75 17.57 10.44
N GLU A 342 -2.77 17.85 11.23
CA GLU A 342 -2.77 17.55 12.67
C GLU A 342 -3.18 16.10 13.03
N GLY A 343 -3.73 15.34 12.10
CA GLY A 343 -4.15 13.95 12.34
C GLY A 343 -5.36 13.80 13.27
N THR A 344 -6.11 14.87 13.53
CA THR A 344 -7.35 14.85 14.29
C THR A 344 -8.49 14.19 13.50
N PHE A 345 -9.57 13.81 14.17
CA PHE A 345 -10.77 13.30 13.48
C PHE A 345 -11.27 14.30 12.42
N ASP A 346 -11.39 15.57 12.79
CA ASP A 346 -11.84 16.63 11.88
C ASP A 346 -10.90 16.82 10.68
N TYR A 347 -9.59 16.64 10.86
CA TYR A 347 -8.64 16.63 9.76
C TYR A 347 -8.96 15.52 8.76
N TYR A 348 -9.12 14.27 9.20
CA TYR A 348 -9.44 13.16 8.30
C TYR A 348 -10.77 13.35 7.58
N MET A 349 -11.73 14.02 8.20
CA MET A 349 -13.05 14.29 7.59
C MET A 349 -13.02 15.44 6.58
N ARG A 350 -11.99 16.30 6.60
CA ARG A 350 -11.82 17.39 5.62
C ARG A 350 -11.05 16.98 4.37
N GLU A 351 -10.40 15.83 4.40
CA GLU A 351 -9.68 15.34 3.21
C GLU A 351 -10.64 15.08 2.06
N PRO A 352 -10.28 15.49 0.82
CA PRO A 352 -11.17 15.33 -0.33
C PRO A 352 -11.50 13.87 -0.62
N ILE A 353 -12.77 13.58 -0.91
CA ILE A 353 -13.22 12.29 -1.43
C ILE A 353 -13.25 12.41 -2.95
N VAL A 354 -12.62 11.47 -3.64
CA VAL A 354 -12.45 11.50 -5.10
C VAL A 354 -12.88 10.19 -5.76
N LYS A 355 -12.90 10.20 -7.09
CA LYS A 355 -13.16 9.03 -7.93
C LYS A 355 -11.88 8.61 -8.66
N ASN A 356 -11.77 7.31 -8.93
CA ASN A 356 -10.72 6.69 -9.76
C ASN A 356 -9.28 6.95 -9.31
N GLU A 357 -9.06 7.24 -8.03
CA GLU A 357 -7.72 7.41 -7.50
C GLU A 357 -7.03 6.05 -7.30
N ALA A 358 -5.78 5.95 -7.76
CA ALA A 358 -4.98 4.72 -7.74
C ALA A 358 -4.97 3.98 -6.40
N LYS A 359 -4.94 4.74 -5.28
CA LYS A 359 -4.92 4.19 -3.92
C LYS A 359 -6.17 3.37 -3.55
N GLY A 360 -7.27 3.55 -4.29
CA GLY A 360 -8.47 2.71 -4.16
C GLY A 360 -8.62 1.73 -5.32
N VAL A 361 -8.22 2.13 -6.52
CA VAL A 361 -8.37 1.31 -7.74
C VAL A 361 -7.45 0.11 -7.72
N ALA A 362 -6.15 0.30 -7.45
CA ALA A 362 -5.18 -0.79 -7.45
C ALA A 362 -5.54 -1.91 -6.46
N PRO A 363 -5.83 -1.64 -5.18
CA PRO A 363 -6.21 -2.70 -4.26
C PRO A 363 -7.58 -3.33 -4.59
N LEU A 364 -8.50 -2.62 -5.25
CA LEU A 364 -9.74 -3.24 -5.73
C LEU A 364 -9.46 -4.25 -6.85
N ILE A 365 -8.54 -3.94 -7.77
CA ILE A 365 -8.09 -4.88 -8.82
C ILE A 365 -7.42 -6.09 -8.16
N LEU A 366 -6.53 -5.90 -7.20
CA LEU A 366 -5.88 -6.99 -6.47
C LEU A 366 -6.91 -7.88 -5.73
N ALA A 367 -7.91 -7.27 -5.09
CA ALA A 367 -8.99 -8.01 -4.45
C ALA A 367 -9.87 -8.77 -5.48
N TYR A 368 -10.06 -8.21 -6.67
CA TYR A 368 -10.76 -8.88 -7.77
C TYR A 368 -10.03 -10.14 -8.25
N ILE A 369 -8.70 -10.08 -8.35
CA ILE A 369 -7.85 -11.21 -8.72
C ILE A 369 -8.04 -12.40 -7.75
N GLU A 370 -8.17 -12.15 -6.46
CA GLU A 370 -8.40 -13.21 -5.45
C GLU A 370 -9.77 -13.89 -5.57
N LEU A 371 -10.66 -13.39 -6.46
CA LEU A 371 -11.97 -14.00 -6.78
C LEU A 371 -11.98 -14.74 -8.12
N MET A 372 -10.91 -14.65 -8.91
CA MET A 372 -10.75 -15.37 -10.18
C MET A 372 -10.33 -16.81 -9.96
#